data_6371d02a26bae24d583b3c50fd56ed7b
#
_entry.id   6371d02a26bae24d583b3c50fd56ed7b
#
_cell.length_a   1.000
_cell.length_b   1.000
_cell.length_c   1.000
_cell.angle_alpha   90.00
_cell.angle_beta   90.00
_cell.angle_gamma   90.00
#
_symmetry.space_group_name_H-M   'P 1'
#
loop_
_entity.id
_entity.type
_entity.pdbx_description
1 polymer ?
#
loop_
_entity_poly.entity_id
_entity_poly.type
_entity_poly.pdbx_seq_one_letter_code
_entity_poly.pdbx_strand_id
1 'polypeptide(L)'
;MNTANFEKALAQTLKNEGVVNGKTGYVNSKSDSGGETNYGITKAKARECGYQGKMCNLPYETAKQIYYNEFWKKTNATNMPNFNLAFFLFDFAVNSGVSNAAKKLQTAINKVSGSSLVIDGIIGQKTITAIEKYTNNEFYHFYVGKIEKGYIAEILKYYTSLKNPNTGFSKNGAGWINRVANNINFLMGV
;
A
#
# COMPACT_ATOMS: atom_id res chain seq x y z
N MET A 1 -7.63 -1.04 18.91
CA MET A 1 -7.06 -0.89 17.55
C MET A 1 -5.55 -0.79 17.69
N ASN A 2 -4.78 -1.58 16.97
CA ASN A 2 -3.32 -1.43 16.99
C ASN A 2 -2.92 -0.25 16.08
N THR A 3 -3.06 0.97 16.60
CA THR A 3 -2.73 2.22 15.90
C THR A 3 -1.23 2.34 15.61
N ALA A 4 -0.38 1.73 16.43
CA ALA A 4 1.08 1.79 16.29
C ALA A 4 1.57 1.21 14.94
N ASN A 5 1.03 0.09 14.50
CA ASN A 5 1.38 -0.50 13.20
C ASN A 5 0.96 0.41 12.03
N PHE A 6 -0.24 1.00 12.09
CA PHE A 6 -0.67 1.95 11.08
C PHE A 6 0.23 3.20 11.05
N GLU A 7 0.55 3.78 12.20
CA GLU A 7 1.40 4.97 12.28
C GLU A 7 2.81 4.71 11.73
N LYS A 8 3.38 3.55 12.08
CA LYS A 8 4.68 3.12 11.54
C LYS A 8 4.63 2.94 10.02
N ALA A 9 3.58 2.31 9.50
CA ALA A 9 3.37 2.13 8.06
C ALA A 9 3.18 3.47 7.34
N LEU A 10 2.32 4.35 7.90
CA LEU A 10 2.05 5.66 7.33
C LEU A 10 3.31 6.52 7.26
N ALA A 11 4.13 6.54 8.30
CA ALA A 11 5.37 7.31 8.32
C ALA A 11 6.30 6.94 7.16
N GLN A 12 6.47 5.64 6.88
CA GLN A 12 7.29 5.19 5.73
C GLN A 12 6.61 5.46 4.39
N THR A 13 5.29 5.26 4.29
CA THR A 13 4.54 5.55 3.06
C THR A 13 4.61 7.04 2.71
N LEU A 14 4.49 7.92 3.70
CA LEU A 14 4.63 9.37 3.49
C LEU A 14 6.02 9.78 3.01
N LYS A 15 7.09 9.12 3.46
CA LYS A 15 8.45 9.33 2.91
C LYS A 15 8.49 8.97 1.42
N ASN A 16 7.85 7.88 1.02
CA ASN A 16 7.72 7.47 -0.38
C ASN A 16 6.92 8.49 -1.22
N GLU A 17 5.99 9.24 -0.61
CA GLU A 17 5.23 10.33 -1.22
C GLU A 17 5.96 11.70 -1.16
N GLY A 18 7.22 11.72 -0.74
CA GLY A 18 8.03 12.94 -0.69
C GLY A 18 7.78 13.84 0.54
N VAL A 19 7.09 13.33 1.54
CA VAL A 19 6.86 14.01 2.82
C VAL A 19 8.06 13.77 3.74
N VAL A 20 8.99 14.71 3.78
CA VAL A 20 10.24 14.59 4.54
C VAL A 20 10.61 15.93 5.19
N ASN A 21 11.26 15.87 6.36
CA ASN A 21 11.86 17.03 7.02
C ASN A 21 10.89 18.23 7.22
N GLY A 22 9.65 17.95 7.64
CA GLY A 22 8.62 18.97 7.85
C GLY A 22 7.97 19.53 6.57
N LYS A 23 8.42 19.09 5.39
CA LYS A 23 7.74 19.40 4.13
C LYS A 23 6.58 18.44 3.92
N THR A 24 5.42 18.97 3.61
CA THR A 24 4.19 18.17 3.43
C THR A 24 4.07 17.54 2.04
N GLY A 25 5.04 17.77 1.15
CA GLY A 25 4.95 17.34 -0.25
C GLY A 25 3.86 18.10 -1.03
N TYR A 26 3.50 19.33 -0.59
CA TYR A 26 2.53 20.15 -1.30
C TYR A 26 3.03 20.52 -2.71
N VAL A 27 2.21 20.20 -3.70
CA VAL A 27 2.45 20.53 -5.11
C VAL A 27 1.17 21.14 -5.69
N ASN A 28 1.33 22.20 -6.48
CA ASN A 28 0.27 22.80 -7.26
C ASN A 28 0.78 23.02 -8.70
N SER A 29 0.84 21.95 -9.47
CA SER A 29 1.30 21.99 -10.85
C SER A 29 0.11 22.04 -11.80
N LYS A 30 0.03 23.08 -12.61
CA LYS A 30 -0.98 23.20 -13.68
C LYS A 30 -0.77 22.17 -14.80
N SER A 31 0.41 21.56 -14.90
CA SER A 31 0.76 20.59 -15.94
C SER A 31 0.53 19.14 -15.52
N ASP A 32 0.21 18.88 -14.25
CA ASP A 32 -0.04 17.55 -13.75
C ASP A 32 -1.55 17.25 -13.72
N SER A 33 -1.94 16.13 -14.34
CA SER A 33 -3.32 15.64 -14.35
C SER A 33 -3.89 15.36 -12.94
N GLY A 34 -3.03 15.21 -11.94
CA GLY A 34 -3.39 15.07 -10.53
C GLY A 34 -3.77 16.37 -9.83
N GLY A 35 -3.44 17.54 -10.45
CA GLY A 35 -3.73 18.85 -9.89
C GLY A 35 -3.02 19.12 -8.58
N GLU A 36 -3.71 19.84 -7.68
CA GLU A 36 -3.20 20.21 -6.37
C GLU A 36 -3.15 19.00 -5.42
N THR A 37 -1.98 18.72 -4.85
CA THR A 37 -1.75 17.61 -3.91
C THR A 37 -1.08 18.09 -2.62
N ASN A 38 -1.37 17.43 -1.50
CA ASN A 38 -0.66 17.60 -0.24
C ASN A 38 -0.62 16.27 0.51
N TYR A 39 0.48 15.94 1.15
CA TYR A 39 0.71 14.62 1.77
C TYR A 39 0.46 13.45 0.78
N GLY A 40 0.73 13.62 -0.52
CA GLY A 40 0.38 12.61 -1.54
C GLY A 40 -1.12 12.48 -1.86
N ILE A 41 -1.98 13.25 -1.19
CA ILE A 41 -3.44 13.22 -1.38
C ILE A 41 -3.83 14.29 -2.40
N THR A 42 -4.51 13.88 -3.48
CA THR A 42 -5.03 14.81 -4.47
C THR A 42 -6.20 15.61 -3.91
N LYS A 43 -6.41 16.82 -4.45
CA LYS A 43 -7.56 17.66 -4.09
C LYS A 43 -8.89 16.92 -4.28
N ALA A 44 -9.03 16.17 -5.37
CA ALA A 44 -10.23 15.39 -5.64
C ALA A 44 -10.50 14.38 -4.51
N LYS A 45 -9.47 13.61 -4.10
CA LYS A 45 -9.59 12.64 -3.00
C LYS A 45 -9.89 13.33 -1.67
N ALA A 46 -9.24 14.45 -1.38
CA ALA A 46 -9.51 15.21 -0.16
C ALA A 46 -10.98 15.69 -0.10
N ARG A 47 -11.55 16.16 -1.22
CA ARG A 47 -12.96 16.57 -1.33
C ARG A 47 -13.92 15.40 -1.15
N GLU A 48 -13.64 14.26 -1.81
CA GLU A 48 -14.41 13.02 -1.65
C GLU A 48 -14.46 12.58 -0.17
N CYS A 49 -13.35 12.77 0.56
CA CYS A 49 -13.25 12.46 1.99
C CYS A 49 -13.76 13.59 2.92
N GLY A 50 -14.40 14.64 2.38
CA GLY A 50 -15.06 15.68 3.16
C GLY A 50 -14.22 16.91 3.51
N TYR A 51 -12.93 16.98 3.15
CA TYR A 51 -12.11 18.16 3.39
C TYR A 51 -12.41 19.26 2.39
N GLN A 52 -12.85 20.45 2.85
CA GLN A 52 -13.23 21.58 2.00
C GLN A 52 -12.24 22.77 2.05
N GLY A 53 -11.18 22.69 2.86
CA GLY A 53 -10.17 23.74 3.01
C GLY A 53 -9.20 23.86 1.84
N LYS A 54 -8.28 24.83 1.90
CA LYS A 54 -7.20 24.96 0.90
C LYS A 54 -6.22 23.79 1.06
N MET A 55 -5.78 23.19 -0.04
CA MET A 55 -4.89 22.01 0.01
C MET A 55 -3.53 22.31 0.66
N CYS A 56 -2.98 23.51 0.51
CA CYS A 56 -1.76 23.92 1.20
C CYS A 56 -1.89 23.91 2.74
N ASN A 57 -3.13 23.98 3.26
CA ASN A 57 -3.44 23.97 4.68
C ASN A 57 -4.08 22.65 5.14
N LEU A 58 -3.98 21.56 4.34
CA LEU A 58 -4.50 20.26 4.74
C LEU A 58 -3.84 19.82 6.05
N PRO A 59 -4.61 19.64 7.17
CA PRO A 59 -4.03 19.21 8.41
C PRO A 59 -3.49 17.78 8.33
N TYR A 60 -2.37 17.51 9.01
CA TYR A 60 -1.80 16.16 9.06
C TYR A 60 -2.80 15.12 9.58
N GLU A 61 -3.55 15.44 10.63
CA GLU A 61 -4.55 14.51 11.18
C GLU A 61 -5.68 14.18 10.18
N THR A 62 -6.05 15.15 9.35
CA THR A 62 -7.01 14.90 8.25
C THR A 62 -6.40 13.97 7.20
N ALA A 63 -5.15 14.21 6.81
CA ALA A 63 -4.43 13.32 5.89
C ALA A 63 -4.31 11.90 6.47
N LYS A 64 -3.89 11.78 7.73
CA LYS A 64 -3.80 10.51 8.47
C LYS A 64 -5.12 9.76 8.48
N GLN A 65 -6.24 10.45 8.73
CA GLN A 65 -7.57 9.86 8.73
C GLN A 65 -8.00 9.36 7.35
N ILE A 66 -7.65 10.10 6.29
CA ILE A 66 -7.89 9.67 4.90
C ILE A 66 -7.11 8.39 4.60
N TYR A 67 -5.81 8.34 4.93
CA TYR A 67 -4.99 7.13 4.73
C TYR A 67 -5.53 5.92 5.50
N TYR A 68 -5.97 6.14 6.74
CA TYR A 68 -6.55 5.08 7.55
C TYR A 68 -7.84 4.53 6.94
N ASN A 69 -8.80 5.41 6.61
CA ASN A 69 -10.11 4.98 6.14
C ASN A 69 -10.09 4.43 4.72
N GLU A 70 -9.33 5.09 3.82
CA GLU A 70 -9.34 4.77 2.40
C GLU A 70 -8.43 3.59 2.04
N PHE A 71 -7.39 3.35 2.80
CA PHE A 71 -6.41 2.32 2.48
C PHE A 71 -6.24 1.27 3.58
N TRP A 72 -5.83 1.66 4.79
CA TRP A 72 -5.54 0.72 5.88
C TRP A 72 -6.76 -0.15 6.25
N LYS A 73 -7.89 0.50 6.46
CA LYS A 73 -9.15 -0.17 6.80
C LYS A 73 -9.71 -0.99 5.63
N LYS A 74 -9.71 -0.42 4.42
CA LYS A 74 -10.25 -1.09 3.23
C LYS A 74 -9.43 -2.30 2.79
N THR A 75 -8.12 -2.32 3.07
CA THR A 75 -7.26 -3.49 2.84
C THR A 75 -7.33 -4.52 3.97
N ASN A 76 -8.07 -4.24 5.04
CA ASN A 76 -8.11 -5.10 6.22
C ASN A 76 -6.71 -5.35 6.84
N ALA A 77 -5.81 -4.36 6.72
CA ALA A 77 -4.41 -4.47 7.14
C ALA A 77 -4.25 -4.75 8.65
N THR A 78 -5.21 -4.30 9.47
CA THR A 78 -5.22 -4.58 10.92
C THR A 78 -5.24 -6.08 11.24
N ASN A 79 -5.85 -6.89 10.38
CA ASN A 79 -6.01 -8.33 10.57
C ASN A 79 -4.97 -9.17 9.81
N MET A 80 -3.91 -8.54 9.29
CA MET A 80 -2.78 -9.29 8.73
C MET A 80 -1.95 -9.96 9.84
N PRO A 81 -1.37 -11.13 9.59
CA PRO A 81 -0.69 -11.93 10.62
C PRO A 81 0.55 -11.24 11.18
N ASN A 82 1.17 -10.36 10.41
CA ASN A 82 2.31 -9.58 10.86
C ASN A 82 2.36 -8.18 10.21
N PHE A 83 3.26 -7.35 10.74
CA PHE A 83 3.44 -5.98 10.28
C PHE A 83 3.93 -5.90 8.83
N ASN A 84 4.84 -6.77 8.39
CA ASN A 84 5.43 -6.69 7.06
C ASN A 84 4.36 -6.83 5.98
N LEU A 85 3.50 -7.84 6.11
CA LEU A 85 2.42 -8.08 5.16
C LEU A 85 1.38 -6.95 5.18
N ALA A 86 1.01 -6.46 6.38
CA ALA A 86 0.13 -5.31 6.55
C ALA A 86 0.68 -4.05 5.88
N PHE A 87 1.97 -3.79 6.06
CA PHE A 87 2.64 -2.63 5.49
C PHE A 87 2.73 -2.70 3.96
N PHE A 88 3.21 -3.81 3.38
CA PHE A 88 3.25 -3.95 1.93
C PHE A 88 1.87 -3.86 1.29
N LEU A 89 0.85 -4.44 1.92
CA LEU A 89 -0.52 -4.36 1.43
C LEU A 89 -1.05 -2.92 1.44
N PHE A 90 -0.81 -2.19 2.52
CA PHE A 90 -1.19 -0.80 2.66
C PHE A 90 -0.43 0.10 1.68
N ASP A 91 0.91 0.03 1.65
CA ASP A 91 1.73 0.89 0.79
C ASP A 91 1.43 0.66 -0.70
N PHE A 92 1.28 -0.59 -1.10
CA PHE A 92 0.91 -0.89 -2.48
C PHE A 92 -0.53 -0.46 -2.81
N ALA A 93 -1.46 -0.52 -1.85
CA ALA A 93 -2.81 0.01 -2.04
C ALA A 93 -2.83 1.53 -2.22
N VAL A 94 -1.99 2.26 -1.50
CA VAL A 94 -1.81 3.71 -1.69
C VAL A 94 -1.34 4.02 -3.12
N ASN A 95 -0.38 3.25 -3.62
CA ASN A 95 0.19 3.50 -4.95
C ASN A 95 -0.70 3.01 -6.11
N SER A 96 -1.34 1.85 -5.98
CA SER A 96 -2.00 1.15 -7.09
C SER A 96 -3.50 0.90 -6.89
N GLY A 97 -4.05 1.34 -5.77
CA GLY A 97 -5.45 1.13 -5.38
C GLY A 97 -5.70 -0.18 -4.63
N VAL A 98 -6.70 -0.14 -3.76
CA VAL A 98 -7.06 -1.23 -2.83
C VAL A 98 -7.35 -2.54 -3.57
N SER A 99 -8.12 -2.49 -4.66
CA SER A 99 -8.48 -3.70 -5.42
C SER A 99 -7.26 -4.38 -6.05
N ASN A 100 -6.34 -3.63 -6.64
CA ASN A 100 -5.11 -4.19 -7.20
C ASN A 100 -4.24 -4.82 -6.10
N ALA A 101 -4.08 -4.14 -4.98
CA ALA A 101 -3.32 -4.65 -3.84
C ALA A 101 -3.90 -5.98 -3.33
N ALA A 102 -5.21 -6.05 -3.15
CA ALA A 102 -5.90 -7.26 -2.71
C ALA A 102 -5.76 -8.41 -3.73
N LYS A 103 -5.97 -8.14 -5.03
CA LYS A 103 -5.84 -9.16 -6.09
C LYS A 103 -4.43 -9.77 -6.13
N LYS A 104 -3.39 -8.94 -5.99
CA LYS A 104 -2.01 -9.44 -5.99
C LYS A 104 -1.70 -10.27 -4.75
N LEU A 105 -2.24 -9.89 -3.58
CA LEU A 105 -2.11 -10.70 -2.37
C LEU A 105 -2.85 -12.05 -2.52
N GLN A 106 -4.09 -12.06 -2.97
CA GLN A 106 -4.85 -13.29 -3.23
C GLN A 106 -4.12 -14.22 -4.22
N THR A 107 -3.53 -13.65 -5.28
CA THR A 107 -2.70 -14.40 -6.23
C THR A 107 -1.48 -15.02 -5.56
N ALA A 108 -0.77 -14.26 -4.72
CA ALA A 108 0.40 -14.76 -4.00
C ALA A 108 0.02 -15.89 -3.04
N ILE A 109 -1.07 -15.73 -2.27
CA ILE A 109 -1.58 -16.76 -1.37
C ILE A 109 -1.88 -18.05 -2.15
N ASN A 110 -2.65 -17.97 -3.23
CA ASN A 110 -2.99 -19.15 -4.03
C ASN A 110 -1.73 -19.90 -4.53
N LYS A 111 -0.73 -19.16 -5.01
CA LYS A 111 0.53 -19.74 -5.51
C LYS A 111 1.37 -20.40 -4.42
N VAL A 112 1.43 -19.79 -3.25
CA VAL A 112 2.28 -20.27 -2.15
C VAL A 112 1.61 -21.42 -1.42
N SER A 113 0.30 -21.32 -1.21
CA SER A 113 -0.46 -22.20 -0.34
C SER A 113 -1.24 -23.30 -1.07
N GLY A 114 -1.33 -23.22 -2.39
CA GLY A 114 -2.23 -24.09 -3.17
C GLY A 114 -3.71 -23.80 -2.90
N SER A 115 -4.04 -22.68 -2.26
CA SER A 115 -5.43 -22.26 -2.03
C SER A 115 -6.11 -21.91 -3.35
N SER A 116 -7.44 -21.99 -3.36
CA SER A 116 -8.28 -21.62 -4.51
C SER A 116 -9.14 -20.39 -4.17
N LEU A 117 -8.50 -19.32 -3.64
CA LEU A 117 -9.20 -18.06 -3.40
C LEU A 117 -9.67 -17.45 -4.73
N VAL A 118 -10.90 -16.95 -4.72
CA VAL A 118 -11.37 -16.07 -5.81
C VAL A 118 -10.56 -14.77 -5.75
N ILE A 119 -10.00 -14.35 -6.89
CA ILE A 119 -9.20 -13.12 -7.01
C ILE A 119 -10.15 -11.96 -7.30
N ASP A 120 -10.97 -11.60 -6.30
CA ASP A 120 -12.02 -10.57 -6.40
C ASP A 120 -11.54 -9.16 -6.02
N GLY A 121 -10.37 -9.06 -5.36
CA GLY A 121 -9.84 -7.79 -4.90
C GLY A 121 -10.42 -7.32 -3.55
N ILE A 122 -10.99 -8.23 -2.77
CA ILE A 122 -11.56 -7.97 -1.45
C ILE A 122 -10.84 -8.84 -0.41
N ILE A 123 -10.23 -8.22 0.59
CA ILE A 123 -9.62 -8.94 1.72
C ILE A 123 -10.71 -9.23 2.76
N GLY A 124 -11.51 -10.24 2.46
CA GLY A 124 -12.56 -10.75 3.36
C GLY A 124 -12.09 -11.90 4.24
N GLN A 125 -13.02 -12.48 5.02
CA GLN A 125 -12.73 -13.57 5.95
C GLN A 125 -12.07 -14.77 5.25
N LYS A 126 -12.48 -15.13 4.04
CA LYS A 126 -11.88 -16.26 3.30
C LYS A 126 -10.38 -16.04 3.03
N THR A 127 -9.98 -14.81 2.68
CA THR A 127 -8.58 -14.46 2.48
C THR A 127 -7.80 -14.51 3.78
N ILE A 128 -8.36 -13.96 4.87
CA ILE A 128 -7.73 -14.01 6.20
C ILE A 128 -7.57 -15.46 6.66
N THR A 129 -8.61 -16.27 6.60
CA THR A 129 -8.55 -17.69 6.98
C THR A 129 -7.53 -18.48 6.16
N ALA A 130 -7.40 -18.18 4.85
CA ALA A 130 -6.37 -18.81 4.03
C ALA A 130 -4.95 -18.46 4.48
N ILE A 131 -4.72 -17.22 4.93
CA ILE A 131 -3.44 -16.83 5.53
C ILE A 131 -3.25 -17.53 6.88
N GLU A 132 -4.23 -17.47 7.78
CA GLU A 132 -4.17 -18.07 9.13
C GLU A 132 -3.89 -19.55 9.10
N LYS A 133 -4.47 -20.29 8.16
CA LYS A 133 -4.21 -21.73 7.99
C LYS A 133 -2.73 -22.07 7.82
N TYR A 134 -1.95 -21.15 7.24
CA TYR A 134 -0.51 -21.29 7.07
C TYR A 134 0.29 -20.67 8.22
N THR A 135 -0.35 -19.83 9.04
CA THR A 135 0.32 -19.11 10.13
C THR A 135 0.15 -19.79 11.50
N ASN A 136 -0.82 -20.70 11.64
CA ASN A 136 -1.12 -21.35 12.91
C ASN A 136 -0.38 -22.70 13.11
N ASN A 137 0.84 -22.84 12.60
CA ASN A 137 1.66 -24.03 12.80
C ASN A 137 3.10 -23.66 13.19
N GLU A 138 3.89 -24.67 13.58
CA GLU A 138 5.30 -24.52 13.98
C GLU A 138 6.21 -23.93 12.88
N PHE A 139 5.76 -23.95 11.62
CA PHE A 139 6.44 -23.36 10.46
C PHE A 139 5.94 -21.95 10.11
N TYR A 140 5.27 -21.25 11.04
CA TYR A 140 4.70 -19.91 10.85
C TYR A 140 5.64 -18.95 10.10
N HIS A 141 6.86 -18.75 10.60
CA HIS A 141 7.80 -17.80 9.99
C HIS A 141 8.19 -18.19 8.57
N PHE A 142 8.26 -19.48 8.27
CA PHE A 142 8.61 -19.97 6.95
C PHE A 142 7.49 -19.69 5.94
N TYR A 143 6.24 -19.97 6.29
CA TYR A 143 5.11 -19.78 5.37
C TYR A 143 4.71 -18.31 5.20
N VAL A 144 4.71 -17.52 6.27
CA VAL A 144 4.46 -16.07 6.17
C VAL A 144 5.52 -15.42 5.31
N GLY A 145 6.80 -15.73 5.51
CA GLY A 145 7.87 -15.21 4.66
C GLY A 145 7.75 -15.63 3.19
N LYS A 146 7.19 -16.80 2.88
CA LYS A 146 6.89 -17.20 1.50
C LYS A 146 5.76 -16.35 0.89
N ILE A 147 4.68 -16.08 1.64
CA ILE A 147 3.58 -15.24 1.20
C ILE A 147 4.09 -13.81 0.94
N GLU A 148 4.89 -13.26 1.85
CA GLU A 148 5.50 -11.92 1.69
C GLU A 148 6.33 -11.82 0.42
N LYS A 149 7.27 -12.76 0.21
CA LYS A 149 8.10 -12.82 -1.00
C LYS A 149 7.27 -13.00 -2.26
N GLY A 150 6.27 -13.87 -2.22
CA GLY A 150 5.31 -14.07 -3.30
C GLY A 150 4.53 -12.80 -3.64
N TYR A 151 4.09 -12.07 -2.61
CA TYR A 151 3.38 -10.81 -2.78
C TYR A 151 4.27 -9.72 -3.39
N ILE A 152 5.50 -9.55 -2.91
CA ILE A 152 6.47 -8.62 -3.51
C ILE A 152 6.72 -8.96 -4.99
N ALA A 153 6.86 -10.24 -5.31
CA ALA A 153 7.01 -10.68 -6.70
C ALA A 153 5.80 -10.32 -7.58
N GLU A 154 4.57 -10.46 -7.05
CA GLU A 154 3.36 -10.04 -7.77
C GLU A 154 3.23 -8.52 -7.92
N ILE A 155 3.71 -7.73 -6.95
CA ILE A 155 3.81 -6.27 -7.06
C ILE A 155 4.77 -5.88 -8.18
N LEU A 156 5.95 -6.48 -8.23
CA LEU A 156 6.95 -6.22 -9.29
C LEU A 156 6.42 -6.58 -10.67
N LYS A 157 5.75 -7.74 -10.81
CA LYS A 157 5.08 -8.14 -12.07
C LYS A 157 3.99 -7.17 -12.47
N TYR A 158 3.23 -6.64 -11.52
CA TYR A 158 2.21 -5.63 -11.81
C TYR A 158 2.87 -4.37 -12.40
N TYR A 159 3.89 -3.83 -11.76
CA TYR A 159 4.57 -2.63 -12.27
C TYR A 159 5.15 -2.84 -13.67
N THR A 160 5.83 -3.97 -13.90
CA THR A 160 6.41 -4.26 -15.22
C THR A 160 5.36 -4.51 -16.32
N SER A 161 4.12 -4.84 -15.95
CA SER A 161 3.01 -5.01 -16.89
C SER A 161 2.38 -3.70 -17.37
N LEU A 162 2.67 -2.58 -16.72
CA LEU A 162 2.11 -1.27 -17.05
C LEU A 162 2.83 -0.67 -18.26
N LYS A 163 2.25 -0.81 -19.45
CA LYS A 163 2.88 -0.48 -20.74
C LYS A 163 2.61 0.93 -21.27
N ASN A 164 1.80 1.75 -20.60
CA ASN A 164 1.51 3.10 -21.08
C ASN A 164 2.79 3.95 -21.14
N PRO A 165 3.19 4.51 -22.29
CA PRO A 165 4.47 5.23 -22.44
C PRO A 165 4.55 6.49 -21.57
N ASN A 166 3.41 7.09 -21.23
CA ASN A 166 3.36 8.34 -20.44
C ASN A 166 3.21 8.12 -18.93
N THR A 167 2.70 6.95 -18.50
CA THR A 167 2.40 6.65 -17.10
C THR A 167 2.82 5.25 -16.68
N GLY A 168 3.35 4.45 -17.60
CA GLY A 168 3.72 3.06 -17.37
C GLY A 168 5.15 2.88 -16.86
N PHE A 169 5.64 1.65 -16.95
CA PHE A 169 6.94 1.25 -16.42
C PHE A 169 8.11 1.99 -17.08
N SER A 170 8.05 2.28 -18.38
CA SER A 170 9.11 3.01 -19.10
C SER A 170 9.39 4.40 -18.50
N LYS A 171 8.36 5.06 -17.96
CA LYS A 171 8.50 6.39 -17.35
C LYS A 171 8.72 6.34 -15.85
N ASN A 172 7.97 5.49 -15.13
CA ASN A 172 7.89 5.52 -13.68
C ASN A 172 8.53 4.29 -13.01
N GLY A 173 9.00 3.32 -13.80
CA GLY A 173 9.46 2.03 -13.29
C GLY A 173 10.59 2.12 -12.27
N ALA A 174 11.57 3.00 -12.50
CA ALA A 174 12.67 3.21 -11.56
C ALA A 174 12.15 3.70 -10.19
N GLY A 175 11.19 4.64 -10.17
CA GLY A 175 10.57 5.12 -8.94
C GLY A 175 9.79 4.03 -8.20
N TRP A 176 9.05 3.18 -8.94
CA TRP A 176 8.31 2.08 -8.34
C TRP A 176 9.22 0.97 -7.78
N ILE A 177 10.30 0.64 -8.48
CA ILE A 177 11.29 -0.33 -7.98
C ILE A 177 12.01 0.22 -6.74
N ASN A 178 12.42 1.50 -6.78
CA ASN A 178 13.03 2.15 -5.62
C ASN A 178 12.09 2.18 -4.42
N ARG A 179 10.79 2.42 -4.61
CA ARG A 179 9.78 2.33 -3.55
C ARG A 179 9.76 0.95 -2.89
N VAL A 180 9.75 -0.12 -3.69
CA VAL A 180 9.78 -1.50 -3.17
C VAL A 180 11.09 -1.76 -2.42
N ALA A 181 12.23 -1.34 -2.95
CA ALA A 181 13.53 -1.48 -2.30
C ALA A 181 13.59 -0.73 -0.95
N ASN A 182 13.12 0.53 -0.93
CA ASN A 182 13.04 1.33 0.29
C ASN A 182 12.14 0.68 1.35
N ASN A 183 11.04 0.07 0.92
CA ASN A 183 10.13 -0.63 1.82
C ASN A 183 10.78 -1.89 2.41
N ILE A 184 11.54 -2.63 1.61
CA ILE A 184 12.31 -3.79 2.08
C ILE A 184 13.37 -3.33 3.10
N ASN A 185 14.16 -2.31 2.78
CA ASN A 185 15.19 -1.77 3.68
C ASN A 185 14.59 -1.30 5.00
N PHE A 186 13.46 -0.59 4.95
CA PHE A 186 12.73 -0.16 6.15
C PHE A 186 12.33 -1.34 7.06
N LEU A 187 11.89 -2.45 6.47
CA LEU A 187 11.50 -3.64 7.24
C LEU A 187 12.71 -4.41 7.78
N MET A 188 13.85 -4.31 7.10
CA MET A 188 15.12 -4.91 7.54
C MET A 188 15.86 -4.05 8.57
N GLY A 189 15.45 -2.79 8.76
CA GLY A 189 16.10 -1.85 9.68
C GLY A 189 17.43 -1.29 9.15
N VAL A 190 17.58 -1.18 7.83
CA VAL A 190 18.78 -0.65 7.15
C VAL A 190 18.45 0.53 6.27
#